data_aca59f6da750423692cb268b10dd2ba2
#
_entry.id   aca59f6da750423692cb268b10dd2ba2
#
_cell.length_a   1.000
_cell.length_b   1.000
_cell.length_c   1.000
_cell.angle_alpha   90.00
_cell.angle_beta   90.00
_cell.angle_gamma   90.00
#
_symmetry.space_group_name_H-M   'P 1'
#
loop_
_entity.id
_entity.type
_entity.pdbx_description
1 polymer ?
#
loop_
_entity_poly.entity_id
_entity_poly.type
_entity_poly.pdbx_seq_one_letter_code
_entity_poly.pdbx_strand_id
1 'polypeptide(L)'
;MQLSMEIPSQASRKEGKRFPNDSANEVSQFMSLRILRGPLKATENREILKHYNRLTSSRIPMEEYLRWVTDGPDGPAWHAILENEASEIVGHTAVIPMRGFRNGRQVVGGKAEYAFILEEYQASKIRGFEKSGRPRNTIMIQQLFQRCQNEFDPLLISTSDVRRRSLSNAGGSTVTFTVSECLLVMRPWNAARLTPNLRGWQRTTLCFAGIFQKLAWAAGRLFSSKSSAVRSSPIDKGLSCAESAKLCFFGDLESMRWRYPEDQYESLIVGDNRNHLIIKNGSPDRYLRICQWRLSAGQPSFQLLAKLVEIARSQGTLGVRWAAYGDDELSRELVRQMKKFGFLCARRTRSLLICSREQELLSSDGWDLTDAMFSFDP
;
A
#
# COMPACT_ATOMS: atom_id res chain seq x y z
N MET A 1 0.20 31.03 5.89
CA MET A 1 1.41 30.42 6.46
C MET A 1 1.39 28.93 6.09
N GLN A 2 2.07 28.55 5.00
CA GLN A 2 2.15 27.16 4.54
C GLN A 2 3.23 26.45 5.37
N LEU A 3 2.81 25.61 6.30
CA LEU A 3 3.70 24.70 7.03
C LEU A 3 3.90 23.45 6.16
N SER A 4 5.01 23.41 5.42
CA SER A 4 5.47 22.19 4.76
C SER A 4 5.98 21.23 5.84
N MET A 5 5.11 20.32 6.30
CA MET A 5 5.55 19.17 7.09
C MET A 5 6.10 18.11 6.13
N GLU A 6 7.41 18.11 5.94
CA GLU A 6 8.10 16.94 5.39
C GLU A 6 8.19 15.87 6.48
N ILE A 7 7.34 14.86 6.39
CA ILE A 7 7.57 13.59 7.09
C ILE A 7 8.64 12.87 6.26
N PRO A 8 9.82 12.57 6.83
CA PRO A 8 10.89 11.97 6.05
C PRO A 8 10.43 10.62 5.50
N SER A 9 10.48 10.46 4.16
CA SER A 9 10.51 9.14 3.56
C SER A 9 11.70 8.40 4.18
N GLN A 10 11.51 7.15 4.57
CA GLN A 10 12.59 6.27 5.04
C GLN A 10 13.55 5.99 3.88
N ALA A 11 14.43 6.93 3.62
CA ALA A 11 15.64 6.74 2.86
C ALA A 11 16.74 7.49 3.60
N SER A 12 17.28 6.86 4.64
CA SER A 12 18.55 7.25 5.25
C SER A 12 19.61 7.21 4.16
N ARG A 13 19.99 8.37 3.64
CA ARG A 13 21.26 8.55 2.96
C ARG A 13 22.37 8.27 3.96
N LYS A 14 22.90 7.05 3.99
CA LYS A 14 24.24 6.82 4.47
C LYS A 14 25.18 7.35 3.37
N GLU A 15 25.90 8.40 3.70
CA GLU A 15 27.02 8.95 2.93
C GLU A 15 27.98 7.80 2.57
N GLY A 16 28.37 7.80 1.29
CA GLY A 16 29.20 6.78 0.70
C GLY A 16 30.58 6.70 1.38
N LYS A 17 30.77 5.68 2.19
CA LYS A 17 32.11 5.15 2.45
C LYS A 17 32.58 4.49 1.16
N ARG A 18 33.53 5.13 0.46
CA ARG A 18 34.35 4.45 -0.55
C ARG A 18 35.04 3.28 0.14
N PHE A 19 34.63 2.07 -0.20
CA PHE A 19 35.34 0.89 0.19
C PHE A 19 36.65 0.81 -0.62
N PRO A 20 37.78 0.40 -0.01
CA PRO A 20 39.01 0.16 -0.72
C PRO A 20 38.79 -0.94 -1.76
N ASN A 21 39.36 -0.73 -2.94
CA ASN A 21 39.46 -1.74 -3.99
C ASN A 21 40.37 -2.87 -3.49
N ASP A 22 39.82 -3.84 -2.82
CA ASP A 22 40.44 -5.12 -2.67
C ASP A 22 40.18 -5.95 -3.93
N SER A 23 41.16 -5.98 -4.82
CA SER A 23 41.25 -6.86 -5.97
C SER A 23 41.57 -8.30 -5.48
N ALA A 24 40.63 -8.89 -4.74
CA ALA A 24 40.62 -10.30 -4.41
C ALA A 24 39.55 -10.98 -5.27
N ASN A 25 40.00 -11.84 -6.20
CA ASN A 25 39.26 -12.86 -6.95
C ASN A 25 37.75 -12.78 -6.80
N GLU A 26 37.07 -11.93 -7.61
CA GLU A 26 35.61 -12.00 -7.80
C GLU A 26 35.33 -13.37 -8.45
N VAL A 27 35.13 -14.39 -7.64
CA VAL A 27 34.44 -15.60 -8.08
C VAL A 27 33.08 -15.10 -8.53
N SER A 28 32.90 -15.02 -9.85
CA SER A 28 31.66 -14.57 -10.46
C SER A 28 30.55 -15.52 -10.02
N GLN A 29 29.88 -15.21 -8.92
CA GLN A 29 28.72 -15.96 -8.45
C GLN A 29 27.60 -15.84 -9.45
N PHE A 30 27.13 -16.94 -9.95
CA PHE A 30 25.99 -17.00 -10.86
C PHE A 30 24.72 -17.36 -10.08
N MET A 31 23.61 -16.71 -10.46
CA MET A 31 22.29 -17.03 -9.99
C MET A 31 21.47 -17.62 -11.13
N SER A 32 20.59 -18.57 -10.84
CA SER A 32 19.56 -19.04 -11.75
C SER A 32 18.23 -18.33 -11.46
N LEU A 33 17.46 -18.05 -12.51
CA LEU A 33 16.13 -17.47 -12.41
C LEU A 33 15.08 -18.53 -12.73
N ARG A 34 14.20 -18.82 -11.76
CA ARG A 34 13.08 -19.73 -11.92
C ARG A 34 11.78 -18.93 -11.84
N ILE A 35 10.88 -19.11 -12.82
CA ILE A 35 9.56 -18.47 -12.86
C ILE A 35 8.51 -19.55 -12.88
N LEU A 36 7.55 -19.49 -11.96
CA LEU A 36 6.47 -20.46 -11.86
C LEU A 36 5.20 -19.81 -11.31
N ARG A 37 4.06 -20.39 -11.61
CA ARG A 37 2.76 -20.08 -11.03
C ARG A 37 2.36 -21.17 -10.06
N GLY A 38 1.77 -20.78 -8.96
CA GLY A 38 1.15 -21.71 -8.01
C GLY A 38 1.81 -21.69 -6.63
N PRO A 39 1.32 -22.53 -5.74
CA PRO A 39 1.84 -22.58 -4.39
C PRO A 39 3.30 -23.09 -4.40
N LEU A 40 4.14 -22.37 -3.67
CA LEU A 40 5.51 -22.81 -3.40
C LEU A 40 5.51 -23.88 -2.31
N LYS A 41 6.62 -24.63 -2.22
CA LYS A 41 6.83 -25.55 -1.10
C LYS A 41 6.85 -24.77 0.23
N ALA A 42 6.42 -25.42 1.30
CA ALA A 42 6.39 -24.78 2.64
C ALA A 42 7.78 -24.29 3.11
N THR A 43 8.84 -24.97 2.70
CA THR A 43 10.23 -24.55 2.97
C THR A 43 10.59 -23.27 2.23
N GLU A 44 10.24 -23.17 0.94
CA GLU A 44 10.49 -21.99 0.11
C GLU A 44 9.72 -20.77 0.64
N ASN A 45 8.44 -20.93 0.96
CA ASN A 45 7.63 -19.86 1.55
C ASN A 45 8.24 -19.33 2.86
N ARG A 46 8.73 -20.24 3.72
CA ARG A 46 9.36 -19.87 4.98
C ARG A 46 10.67 -19.11 4.77
N GLU A 47 11.48 -19.52 3.83
CA GLU A 47 12.75 -18.87 3.49
C GLU A 47 12.51 -17.48 2.89
N ILE A 48 11.61 -17.35 1.92
CA ILE A 48 11.22 -16.08 1.30
C ILE A 48 10.73 -15.10 2.36
N LEU A 49 9.77 -15.50 3.19
CA LEU A 49 9.19 -14.62 4.19
C LEU A 49 10.21 -14.20 5.25
N LYS A 50 11.10 -15.11 5.67
CA LYS A 50 12.20 -14.81 6.59
C LYS A 50 13.12 -13.72 6.02
N HIS A 51 13.53 -13.85 4.77
CA HIS A 51 14.40 -12.86 4.12
C HIS A 51 13.68 -11.53 3.92
N TYR A 52 12.44 -11.55 3.45
CA TYR A 52 11.64 -10.35 3.25
C TYR A 52 11.46 -9.57 4.55
N ASN A 53 10.99 -10.23 5.62
CA ASN A 53 10.80 -9.60 6.92
C ASN A 53 12.09 -9.02 7.50
N ARG A 54 13.23 -9.70 7.32
CA ARG A 54 14.55 -9.22 7.75
C ARG A 54 14.96 -7.95 7.01
N LEU A 55 14.80 -7.93 5.68
CA LEU A 55 15.27 -6.83 4.83
C LEU A 55 14.38 -5.59 4.90
N THR A 56 13.07 -5.78 5.08
CA THR A 56 12.10 -4.68 5.16
C THR A 56 11.79 -4.23 6.57
N SER A 57 12.32 -4.94 7.58
CA SER A 57 11.93 -4.78 9.00
C SER A 57 10.43 -4.99 9.22
N SER A 58 9.77 -5.70 8.32
CA SER A 58 8.38 -6.10 8.42
C SER A 58 8.21 -7.26 9.41
N ARG A 59 6.97 -7.51 9.83
CA ARG A 59 6.60 -8.64 10.70
C ARG A 59 5.37 -9.33 10.15
N ILE A 60 5.38 -9.61 8.85
CA ILE A 60 4.26 -10.28 8.18
C ILE A 60 4.20 -11.72 8.71
N PRO A 61 3.06 -12.17 9.25
CA PRO A 61 2.85 -13.57 9.64
C PRO A 61 2.81 -14.48 8.41
N MET A 62 3.18 -15.75 8.60
CA MET A 62 3.14 -16.75 7.52
C MET A 62 1.74 -16.92 6.94
N GLU A 63 0.73 -16.95 7.79
CA GLU A 63 -0.68 -17.08 7.38
C GLU A 63 -1.12 -15.93 6.48
N GLU A 64 -0.77 -14.70 6.83
CA GLU A 64 -1.07 -13.53 6.02
C GLU A 64 -0.34 -13.58 4.67
N TYR A 65 0.94 -13.94 4.67
CA TYR A 65 1.71 -14.11 3.43
C TYR A 65 1.08 -15.17 2.51
N LEU A 66 0.75 -16.36 3.05
CA LEU A 66 0.15 -17.44 2.27
C LEU A 66 -1.21 -17.05 1.71
N ARG A 67 -2.05 -16.35 2.48
CA ARG A 67 -3.32 -15.82 2.00
C ARG A 67 -3.14 -14.95 0.75
N TRP A 68 -2.10 -14.10 0.73
CA TRP A 68 -1.83 -13.25 -0.43
C TRP A 68 -1.32 -14.01 -1.64
N VAL A 69 -0.41 -14.95 -1.45
CA VAL A 69 0.28 -15.60 -2.58
C VAL A 69 -0.38 -16.91 -3.03
N THR A 70 -1.27 -17.50 -2.24
CA THR A 70 -1.86 -18.81 -2.51
C THR A 70 -3.37 -18.77 -2.65
N ASP A 71 -4.07 -18.02 -1.79
CA ASP A 71 -5.52 -18.17 -1.57
C ASP A 71 -6.34 -17.04 -2.24
N GLY A 72 -5.76 -16.34 -3.22
CA GLY A 72 -6.45 -15.27 -3.92
C GLY A 72 -7.65 -15.77 -4.76
N PRO A 73 -8.72 -14.96 -4.91
CA PRO A 73 -9.93 -15.34 -5.65
C PRO A 73 -9.68 -15.61 -7.15
N ASP A 74 -8.60 -15.09 -7.69
CA ASP A 74 -8.19 -15.26 -9.09
C ASP A 74 -7.02 -16.23 -9.25
N GLY A 75 -6.81 -17.06 -8.22
CA GLY A 75 -5.79 -18.10 -8.17
C GLY A 75 -4.47 -17.65 -7.54
N PRO A 76 -3.50 -18.56 -7.51
CA PRO A 76 -2.22 -18.32 -6.86
C PRO A 76 -1.36 -17.33 -7.64
N ALA A 77 -0.42 -16.71 -6.92
CA ALA A 77 0.55 -15.78 -7.47
C ALA A 77 1.51 -16.45 -8.47
N TRP A 78 2.06 -15.64 -9.35
CA TRP A 78 3.28 -15.96 -10.09
C TRP A 78 4.49 -15.55 -9.25
N HIS A 79 5.55 -16.37 -9.28
CA HIS A 79 6.78 -16.16 -8.54
C HIS A 79 7.98 -16.12 -9.49
N ALA A 80 8.88 -15.18 -9.27
CA ALA A 80 10.24 -15.19 -9.79
C ALA A 80 11.19 -15.38 -8.62
N ILE A 81 12.00 -16.43 -8.67
CA ILE A 81 12.93 -16.86 -7.61
C ILE A 81 14.33 -16.86 -8.19
N LEU A 82 15.25 -16.18 -7.52
CA LEU A 82 16.67 -16.27 -7.78
C LEU A 82 17.30 -17.26 -6.81
N GLU A 83 18.01 -18.22 -7.34
CA GLU A 83 18.72 -19.26 -6.58
C GLU A 83 20.22 -19.16 -6.87
N ASN A 84 21.04 -19.32 -5.84
CA ASN A 84 22.49 -19.44 -5.98
C ASN A 84 22.89 -20.84 -6.46
N GLU A 85 24.19 -21.11 -6.58
CA GLU A 85 24.70 -22.42 -7.01
C GLU A 85 24.40 -23.56 -6.02
N ALA A 86 24.16 -23.24 -4.76
CA ALA A 86 23.72 -24.18 -3.73
C ALA A 86 22.18 -24.38 -3.71
N SER A 87 21.44 -23.82 -4.66
CA SER A 87 19.97 -23.82 -4.72
C SER A 87 19.30 -23.12 -3.53
N GLU A 88 19.98 -22.20 -2.86
CA GLU A 88 19.40 -21.36 -1.82
C GLU A 88 18.70 -20.14 -2.45
N ILE A 89 17.57 -19.72 -1.89
CA ILE A 89 16.81 -18.56 -2.37
C ILE A 89 17.50 -17.27 -1.95
N VAL A 90 18.02 -16.54 -2.94
CA VAL A 90 18.74 -15.27 -2.74
C VAL A 90 17.99 -14.04 -3.25
N GLY A 91 16.89 -14.25 -3.94
CA GLY A 91 16.00 -13.19 -4.40
C GLY A 91 14.62 -13.70 -4.76
N HIS A 92 13.63 -12.82 -4.63
CA HIS A 92 12.25 -13.17 -4.90
C HIS A 92 11.44 -11.93 -5.30
N THR A 93 10.40 -12.14 -6.10
CA THR A 93 9.25 -11.26 -6.26
C THR A 93 8.05 -12.09 -6.67
N ALA A 94 6.86 -11.69 -6.26
CA ALA A 94 5.61 -12.32 -6.67
C ALA A 94 4.73 -11.32 -7.41
N VAL A 95 3.93 -11.80 -8.39
CA VAL A 95 2.80 -11.06 -8.95
C VAL A 95 1.51 -11.70 -8.43
N ILE A 96 0.80 -10.95 -7.60
CA ILE A 96 -0.43 -11.37 -6.94
C ILE A 96 -1.61 -10.95 -7.83
N PRO A 97 -2.50 -11.88 -8.22
CA PRO A 97 -3.70 -11.55 -8.96
C PRO A 97 -4.64 -10.65 -8.17
N MET A 98 -5.24 -9.67 -8.84
CA MET A 98 -6.20 -8.75 -8.24
C MET A 98 -7.40 -8.60 -9.14
N ARG A 99 -8.58 -8.96 -8.65
CA ARG A 99 -9.83 -8.74 -9.35
C ARG A 99 -10.25 -7.28 -9.27
N GLY A 100 -10.54 -6.73 -10.43
CA GLY A 100 -11.09 -5.39 -10.57
C GLY A 100 -12.29 -5.35 -11.50
N PHE A 101 -12.92 -4.19 -11.58
CA PHE A 101 -14.06 -3.93 -12.45
C PHE A 101 -13.89 -2.59 -13.13
N ARG A 102 -14.36 -2.52 -14.36
CA ARG A 102 -14.43 -1.29 -15.15
C ARG A 102 -15.61 -1.38 -16.13
N ASN A 103 -16.50 -0.41 -16.12
CA ASN A 103 -17.70 -0.39 -16.98
C ASN A 103 -18.51 -1.71 -16.90
N GLY A 104 -18.70 -2.26 -15.71
CA GLY A 104 -19.42 -3.52 -15.51
C GLY A 104 -18.64 -4.79 -15.93
N ARG A 105 -17.43 -4.66 -16.45
CA ARG A 105 -16.61 -5.79 -16.87
C ARG A 105 -15.57 -6.14 -15.82
N GLN A 106 -15.41 -7.42 -15.56
CA GLN A 106 -14.34 -7.91 -14.70
C GLN A 106 -12.99 -7.81 -15.42
N VAL A 107 -11.99 -7.36 -14.70
CA VAL A 107 -10.60 -7.26 -15.11
C VAL A 107 -9.74 -7.97 -14.07
N VAL A 108 -8.77 -8.75 -14.50
CA VAL A 108 -7.79 -9.35 -13.60
C VAL A 108 -6.45 -8.68 -13.85
N GLY A 109 -6.03 -7.87 -12.88
CA GLY A 109 -4.69 -7.29 -12.87
C GLY A 109 -3.73 -8.11 -12.03
N GLY A 110 -2.45 -7.73 -12.06
CA GLY A 110 -1.43 -8.34 -11.22
C GLY A 110 -0.58 -7.28 -10.54
N LYS A 111 -0.30 -7.46 -9.26
CA LYS A 111 0.56 -6.56 -8.49
C LYS A 111 1.84 -7.25 -8.04
N ALA A 112 2.99 -6.65 -8.39
CA ALA A 112 4.28 -7.15 -7.93
C ALA A 112 4.54 -6.74 -6.47
N GLU A 113 4.78 -7.75 -5.64
CA GLU A 113 5.04 -7.62 -4.20
C GLU A 113 6.16 -8.54 -3.74
N TYR A 114 6.56 -8.40 -2.48
CA TYR A 114 7.58 -9.22 -1.82
C TYR A 114 8.92 -9.27 -2.58
N ALA A 115 9.29 -8.15 -3.21
CA ALA A 115 10.50 -8.06 -4.01
C ALA A 115 11.74 -7.81 -3.14
N PHE A 116 12.71 -8.72 -3.21
CA PHE A 116 14.03 -8.55 -2.59
C PHE A 116 15.13 -9.27 -3.38
N ILE A 117 16.36 -8.85 -3.17
CA ILE A 117 17.61 -9.61 -3.46
C ILE A 117 18.51 -9.37 -2.26
N LEU A 118 19.14 -10.43 -1.75
CA LEU A 118 20.09 -10.37 -0.66
C LEU A 118 21.28 -9.50 -1.07
N GLU A 119 21.80 -8.71 -0.13
CA GLU A 119 22.81 -7.69 -0.41
C GLU A 119 24.09 -8.27 -1.05
N GLU A 120 24.55 -9.42 -0.56
CA GLU A 120 25.71 -10.17 -1.05
C GLU A 120 25.57 -10.64 -2.52
N TYR A 121 24.33 -10.73 -3.03
CA TYR A 121 24.06 -11.17 -4.42
C TYR A 121 23.68 -10.02 -5.37
N GLN A 122 23.61 -8.79 -4.90
CA GLN A 122 23.23 -7.65 -5.76
C GLN A 122 24.22 -7.41 -6.93
N ALA A 123 25.47 -7.75 -6.75
CA ALA A 123 26.51 -7.67 -7.80
C ALA A 123 26.61 -8.94 -8.67
N SER A 124 26.03 -10.08 -8.24
CA SER A 124 26.12 -11.37 -8.94
C SER A 124 25.43 -11.34 -10.31
N LYS A 125 25.79 -12.25 -11.21
CA LYS A 125 25.24 -12.35 -12.56
C LYS A 125 24.09 -13.36 -12.60
N ILE A 126 23.03 -13.05 -13.37
CA ILE A 126 21.95 -14.00 -13.63
C ILE A 126 22.29 -14.75 -14.91
N ARG A 127 22.26 -16.09 -14.88
CA ARG A 127 22.52 -16.97 -16.04
C ARG A 127 21.57 -16.63 -17.20
N GLY A 128 22.10 -16.47 -18.40
CA GLY A 128 21.36 -16.03 -19.58
C GLY A 128 21.18 -14.51 -19.72
N PHE A 129 21.59 -13.73 -18.71
CA PHE A 129 21.47 -12.26 -18.70
C PHE A 129 22.80 -11.55 -18.36
N GLU A 130 23.92 -12.22 -18.50
CA GLU A 130 25.24 -11.75 -18.08
C GLU A 130 25.64 -10.44 -18.76
N LYS A 131 25.19 -10.23 -20.00
CA LYS A 131 25.50 -9.06 -20.84
C LYS A 131 24.47 -7.94 -20.71
N SER A 132 23.41 -8.11 -19.91
CA SER A 132 22.26 -7.17 -19.96
C SER A 132 22.57 -5.78 -19.41
N GLY A 133 23.57 -5.63 -18.57
CA GLY A 133 23.90 -4.37 -17.89
C GLY A 133 22.79 -3.83 -16.97
N ARG A 134 21.63 -4.51 -16.89
CA ARG A 134 20.48 -4.08 -16.11
C ARG A 134 20.58 -4.54 -14.66
N PRO A 135 20.02 -3.80 -13.70
CA PRO A 135 19.89 -4.24 -12.32
C PRO A 135 19.11 -5.57 -12.23
N ARG A 136 19.51 -6.46 -11.35
CA ARG A 136 18.96 -7.81 -11.21
C ARG A 136 17.48 -7.81 -10.89
N ASN A 137 17.03 -6.90 -10.02
CA ASN A 137 15.59 -6.70 -9.76
C ASN A 137 14.81 -6.36 -11.03
N THR A 138 15.39 -5.54 -11.92
CA THR A 138 14.75 -5.18 -13.19
C THR A 138 14.60 -6.38 -14.10
N ILE A 139 15.64 -7.21 -14.20
CA ILE A 139 15.59 -8.45 -14.99
C ILE A 139 14.51 -9.38 -14.44
N MET A 140 14.52 -9.64 -13.14
CA MET A 140 13.56 -10.52 -12.48
C MET A 140 12.12 -10.06 -12.70
N ILE A 141 11.81 -8.80 -12.47
CA ILE A 141 10.47 -8.22 -12.67
C ILE A 141 10.08 -8.25 -14.13
N GLN A 142 10.97 -7.88 -15.04
CA GLN A 142 10.70 -7.90 -16.48
C GLN A 142 10.36 -9.30 -16.97
N GLN A 143 11.13 -10.30 -16.60
CA GLN A 143 10.87 -11.68 -16.99
C GLN A 143 9.55 -12.19 -16.40
N LEU A 144 9.27 -11.84 -15.13
CA LEU A 144 8.01 -12.19 -14.50
C LEU A 144 6.82 -11.53 -15.21
N PHE A 145 6.90 -10.24 -15.53
CA PHE A 145 5.83 -9.52 -16.24
C PHE A 145 5.59 -10.10 -17.64
N GLN A 146 6.64 -10.46 -18.38
CA GLN A 146 6.51 -11.12 -19.69
C GLN A 146 5.72 -12.45 -19.60
N ARG A 147 5.86 -13.18 -18.48
CA ARG A 147 5.07 -14.40 -18.27
C ARG A 147 3.62 -14.12 -17.89
N CYS A 148 3.40 -13.09 -17.09
CA CYS A 148 2.07 -12.77 -16.56
C CYS A 148 1.19 -11.97 -17.53
N GLN A 149 1.76 -11.23 -18.49
CA GLN A 149 1.05 -10.26 -19.33
C GLN A 149 -0.10 -10.83 -20.17
N ASN A 150 -0.11 -12.15 -20.41
CA ASN A 150 -1.20 -12.80 -21.13
C ASN A 150 -2.40 -13.12 -20.23
N GLU A 151 -2.19 -13.16 -18.93
CA GLU A 151 -3.21 -13.48 -17.94
C GLU A 151 -3.71 -12.26 -17.20
N PHE A 152 -2.84 -11.29 -16.96
CA PHE A 152 -3.11 -10.10 -16.14
C PHE A 152 -2.90 -8.83 -16.94
N ASP A 153 -3.89 -7.95 -16.90
CA ASP A 153 -3.82 -6.60 -17.44
C ASP A 153 -4.73 -5.68 -16.60
N PRO A 154 -4.21 -4.66 -15.92
CA PRO A 154 -2.81 -4.20 -15.90
C PRO A 154 -1.90 -4.96 -14.94
N LEU A 155 -0.59 -4.87 -15.18
CA LEU A 155 0.44 -5.25 -14.20
C LEU A 155 0.97 -4.02 -13.48
N LEU A 156 1.08 -4.10 -12.17
CA LEU A 156 1.39 -2.99 -11.28
C LEU A 156 2.62 -3.27 -10.43
N ILE A 157 3.41 -2.22 -10.17
CA ILE A 157 4.42 -2.24 -9.12
C ILE A 157 4.49 -0.88 -8.41
N SER A 158 4.43 -0.91 -7.09
CA SER A 158 4.73 0.27 -6.27
C SER A 158 6.25 0.46 -6.21
N THR A 159 6.74 1.61 -6.63
CA THR A 159 8.18 1.87 -6.69
C THR A 159 8.57 3.15 -5.97
N SER A 160 9.76 3.14 -5.35
CA SER A 160 10.44 4.36 -4.96
C SER A 160 11.02 5.08 -6.19
N ASP A 161 11.25 6.38 -6.07
CA ASP A 161 11.79 7.20 -7.16
C ASP A 161 13.10 6.67 -7.75
N VAL A 162 13.94 6.05 -6.93
CA VAL A 162 15.22 5.48 -7.34
C VAL A 162 15.03 4.23 -8.22
N ARG A 163 14.06 3.40 -7.91
CA ARG A 163 13.76 2.17 -8.68
C ARG A 163 12.97 2.48 -9.96
N ARG A 164 12.27 3.60 -10.00
CA ARG A 164 11.43 4.01 -11.13
C ARG A 164 12.19 4.05 -12.44
N ARG A 165 13.39 4.67 -12.46
CA ARG A 165 14.20 4.80 -13.67
C ARG A 165 14.69 3.47 -14.23
N SER A 166 15.03 2.52 -13.38
CA SER A 166 15.47 1.19 -13.82
C SER A 166 14.31 0.32 -14.29
N LEU A 167 13.11 0.51 -13.77
CA LEU A 167 11.93 -0.28 -14.13
C LEU A 167 11.16 0.28 -15.32
N SER A 168 11.24 1.58 -15.62
CA SER A 168 10.66 2.15 -16.87
C SER A 168 11.26 1.49 -18.13
N ASN A 169 12.48 1.00 -18.05
CA ASN A 169 13.10 0.20 -19.10
C ASN A 169 12.51 -1.22 -19.25
N ALA A 170 11.63 -1.64 -18.35
CA ALA A 170 10.94 -2.92 -18.42
C ALA A 170 9.64 -2.88 -19.25
N GLY A 171 9.32 -1.75 -19.88
CA GLY A 171 8.17 -1.59 -20.78
C GLY A 171 6.91 -1.04 -20.11
N GLY A 172 7.00 -0.55 -18.86
CA GLY A 172 5.88 0.09 -18.17
C GLY A 172 5.91 1.61 -18.22
N SER A 173 4.76 2.23 -18.05
CA SER A 173 4.60 3.67 -17.85
C SER A 173 4.50 4.03 -16.38
N THR A 174 5.16 5.12 -15.98
CA THR A 174 5.04 5.63 -14.61
C THR A 174 3.85 6.55 -14.53
N VAL A 175 2.84 6.14 -13.77
CA VAL A 175 1.66 6.97 -13.49
C VAL A 175 1.80 7.55 -12.09
N THR A 176 1.67 8.88 -11.99
CA THR A 176 1.78 9.61 -10.73
C THR A 176 0.40 10.05 -10.26
N PHE A 177 0.07 9.73 -9.02
CA PHE A 177 -1.19 10.04 -8.39
C PHE A 177 -1.00 11.08 -7.28
N THR A 178 -1.94 12.00 -7.20
CA THR A 178 -2.05 12.88 -6.04
C THR A 178 -2.62 12.09 -4.87
N VAL A 179 -2.02 12.25 -3.70
CA VAL A 179 -2.45 11.64 -2.45
C VAL A 179 -2.56 12.70 -1.38
N SER A 180 -3.69 12.77 -0.72
CA SER A 180 -3.88 13.59 0.48
C SER A 180 -3.78 12.70 1.72
N GLU A 181 -2.67 12.78 2.43
CA GLU A 181 -2.48 12.07 3.70
C GLU A 181 -3.07 12.88 4.84
N CYS A 182 -4.10 12.36 5.49
CA CYS A 182 -4.81 13.01 6.59
C CYS A 182 -4.54 12.29 7.91
N LEU A 183 -4.19 13.04 8.94
CA LEU A 183 -3.82 12.55 10.26
C LEU A 183 -4.58 13.30 11.36
N LEU A 184 -5.32 12.58 12.19
CA LEU A 184 -5.86 13.09 13.45
C LEU A 184 -5.04 12.53 14.61
N VAL A 185 -4.39 13.40 15.38
CA VAL A 185 -3.57 12.99 16.53
C VAL A 185 -4.38 13.13 17.81
N MET A 186 -4.71 12.00 18.45
CA MET A 186 -5.53 12.00 19.66
C MET A 186 -4.70 11.97 20.94
N ARG A 187 -3.49 11.40 20.88
CA ARG A 187 -2.53 11.31 21.99
C ARG A 187 -1.20 11.95 21.61
N PRO A 188 -1.15 13.31 21.54
CA PRO A 188 -0.01 14.02 20.93
C PRO A 188 1.33 13.75 21.61
N TRP A 189 1.35 13.64 22.94
CA TRP A 189 2.56 13.35 23.71
C TRP A 189 3.09 11.93 23.41
N ASN A 190 2.20 10.95 23.37
CA ASN A 190 2.58 9.57 23.02
C ASN A 190 3.01 9.48 21.56
N ALA A 191 2.29 10.15 20.64
CA ALA A 191 2.64 10.19 19.24
C ALA A 191 4.03 10.80 19.03
N ALA A 192 4.33 11.94 19.69
CA ALA A 192 5.64 12.59 19.62
C ALA A 192 6.78 11.73 20.19
N ARG A 193 6.50 10.93 21.23
CA ARG A 193 7.48 10.03 21.85
C ARG A 193 7.74 8.78 21.02
N LEU A 194 6.69 8.20 20.42
CA LEU A 194 6.73 6.89 19.76
C LEU A 194 7.06 6.98 18.27
N THR A 195 6.96 8.18 17.65
CA THR A 195 7.35 8.34 16.26
C THR A 195 8.88 8.45 16.18
N PRO A 196 9.57 7.50 15.53
CA PRO A 196 11.02 7.54 15.40
C PRO A 196 11.44 8.70 14.50
N ASN A 197 12.69 9.14 14.66
CA ASN A 197 13.37 10.14 13.79
C ASN A 197 12.73 11.54 13.74
N LEU A 198 11.80 11.90 14.63
CA LEU A 198 11.32 13.28 14.73
C LEU A 198 12.39 14.19 15.37
N ARG A 199 12.69 15.30 14.70
CA ARG A 199 13.50 16.38 15.28
C ARG A 199 12.75 17.07 16.43
N GLY A 200 13.46 17.70 17.36
CA GLY A 200 12.85 18.34 18.54
C GLY A 200 11.68 19.27 18.20
N TRP A 201 11.87 20.18 17.23
CA TRP A 201 10.83 21.10 16.79
C TRP A 201 9.61 20.39 16.17
N GLN A 202 9.81 19.26 15.46
CA GLN A 202 8.72 18.47 14.89
C GLN A 202 7.86 17.80 15.98
N ARG A 203 8.50 17.35 17.08
CA ARG A 203 7.79 16.80 18.25
C ARG A 203 6.92 17.89 18.90
N THR A 204 7.47 19.08 19.09
CA THR A 204 6.74 20.22 19.64
C THR A 204 5.56 20.59 18.75
N THR A 205 5.76 20.70 17.44
CA THR A 205 4.70 20.98 16.48
C THR A 205 3.60 19.93 16.52
N LEU A 206 3.95 18.63 16.61
CA LEU A 206 3.00 17.53 16.71
C LEU A 206 2.15 17.63 17.99
N CYS A 207 2.75 18.00 19.11
CA CYS A 207 2.04 18.21 20.37
C CYS A 207 1.04 19.38 20.28
N PHE A 208 1.46 20.52 19.74
CA PHE A 208 0.57 21.67 19.54
C PHE A 208 -0.55 21.35 18.56
N ALA A 209 -0.24 20.72 17.41
CA ALA A 209 -1.24 20.29 16.45
C ALA A 209 -2.29 19.38 17.10
N GLY A 210 -1.88 18.42 17.93
CA GLY A 210 -2.80 17.55 18.65
C GLY A 210 -3.69 18.28 19.65
N ILE A 211 -3.21 19.35 20.29
CA ILE A 211 -4.02 20.20 21.17
C ILE A 211 -5.08 20.95 20.36
N PHE A 212 -4.69 21.60 19.27
CA PHE A 212 -5.62 22.28 18.37
C PHE A 212 -6.66 21.33 17.80
N GLN A 213 -6.28 20.12 17.41
CA GLN A 213 -7.20 19.09 16.94
C GLN A 213 -8.23 18.70 18.00
N LYS A 214 -7.83 18.58 19.27
CA LYS A 214 -8.77 18.32 20.37
C LYS A 214 -9.76 19.46 20.57
N LEU A 215 -9.32 20.71 20.45
CA LEU A 215 -10.20 21.87 20.54
C LEU A 215 -11.18 21.92 19.37
N ALA A 216 -10.69 21.73 18.15
CA ALA A 216 -11.54 21.65 16.96
C ALA A 216 -12.58 20.52 17.06
N TRP A 217 -12.17 19.35 17.57
CA TRP A 217 -13.05 18.23 17.84
C TRP A 217 -14.12 18.57 18.88
N ALA A 218 -13.76 19.20 19.98
CA ALA A 218 -14.70 19.60 21.02
C ALA A 218 -15.74 20.60 20.48
N ALA A 219 -15.29 21.61 19.70
CA ALA A 219 -16.16 22.56 19.04
C ALA A 219 -17.10 21.87 18.03
N GLY A 220 -16.59 20.96 17.20
CA GLY A 220 -17.39 20.21 16.23
C GLY A 220 -18.49 19.36 16.88
N ARG A 221 -18.26 18.81 18.07
CA ARG A 221 -19.26 18.07 18.84
C ARG A 221 -20.47 18.91 19.24
N LEU A 222 -20.26 20.18 19.51
CA LEU A 222 -21.34 21.10 19.90
C LEU A 222 -22.31 21.38 18.74
N PHE A 223 -21.87 21.23 17.51
CA PHE A 223 -22.66 21.47 16.30
C PHE A 223 -23.22 20.21 15.64
N SER A 224 -22.94 19.02 16.16
CA SER A 224 -23.48 17.78 15.59
C SER A 224 -24.85 17.48 16.14
N SER A 225 -25.89 17.79 15.37
CA SER A 225 -27.25 17.34 15.66
C SER A 225 -27.38 15.81 15.52
N LYS A 226 -28.32 15.25 16.29
CA LYS A 226 -28.72 13.85 16.47
C LYS A 226 -28.20 12.83 15.44
N SER A 227 -27.52 11.81 15.96
CA SER A 227 -26.85 10.76 15.21
C SER A 227 -27.81 9.79 14.53
N SER A 228 -27.69 9.63 13.22
CA SER A 228 -28.08 8.38 12.58
C SER A 228 -27.12 7.28 13.05
N ALA A 229 -27.65 6.10 13.36
CA ALA A 229 -26.86 5.02 13.92
C ALA A 229 -25.77 4.57 12.94
N VAL A 230 -24.51 4.76 13.32
CA VAL A 230 -23.38 4.10 12.65
C VAL A 230 -23.37 2.65 13.12
N ARG A 231 -23.44 1.72 12.18
CA ARG A 231 -23.42 0.29 12.46
C ARG A 231 -22.09 -0.31 12.02
N SER A 232 -21.51 -1.15 12.86
CA SER A 232 -20.55 -2.14 12.42
C SER A 232 -21.31 -3.20 11.63
N SER A 233 -20.81 -3.56 10.45
CA SER A 233 -21.45 -4.54 9.58
C SER A 233 -20.38 -5.42 8.97
N PRO A 234 -20.68 -6.69 8.68
CA PRO A 234 -19.84 -7.49 7.80
C PRO A 234 -19.60 -6.76 6.48
N ILE A 235 -18.48 -7.02 5.84
CA ILE A 235 -18.21 -6.50 4.48
C ILE A 235 -19.25 -7.10 3.53
N ASP A 236 -20.11 -6.24 2.98
CA ASP A 236 -21.23 -6.64 2.14
C ASP A 236 -21.22 -5.95 0.77
N LYS A 237 -22.28 -6.23 -0.03
CA LYS A 237 -22.43 -5.77 -1.42
C LYS A 237 -22.46 -4.24 -1.59
N GLY A 238 -22.69 -3.46 -0.53
CA GLY A 238 -22.78 -1.99 -0.61
C GLY A 238 -21.51 -1.28 -1.07
N LEU A 239 -20.38 -1.99 -1.11
CA LEU A 239 -19.08 -1.50 -1.56
C LEU A 239 -18.78 -1.76 -3.04
N SER A 240 -19.67 -2.43 -3.77
CA SER A 240 -19.43 -2.76 -5.18
C SER A 240 -19.18 -1.50 -6.01
N CYS A 241 -18.08 -1.50 -6.76
CA CYS A 241 -17.74 -0.48 -7.75
C CYS A 241 -17.79 -1.02 -9.17
N ALA A 242 -18.49 -2.12 -9.39
CA ALA A 242 -18.54 -2.81 -10.68
C ALA A 242 -18.97 -1.91 -11.85
N GLU A 243 -19.81 -0.90 -11.60
CA GLU A 243 -20.31 0.02 -12.61
C GLU A 243 -19.42 1.25 -12.85
N SER A 244 -18.32 1.39 -12.11
CA SER A 244 -17.40 2.52 -12.28
C SER A 244 -16.79 2.53 -13.69
N ALA A 245 -16.74 3.71 -14.33
CA ALA A 245 -15.99 3.92 -15.56
C ALA A 245 -14.47 3.82 -15.33
N LYS A 246 -14.02 4.04 -14.08
CA LYS A 246 -12.63 3.89 -13.67
C LYS A 246 -12.36 2.46 -13.24
N LEU A 247 -11.14 1.98 -13.46
CA LEU A 247 -10.73 0.67 -12.95
C LEU A 247 -10.66 0.71 -11.42
N CYS A 248 -11.45 -0.11 -10.79
CA CYS A 248 -11.51 -0.30 -9.35
C CYS A 248 -11.16 -1.74 -9.00
N PHE A 249 -10.11 -1.95 -8.22
CA PHE A 249 -9.80 -3.27 -7.66
C PHE A 249 -10.59 -3.52 -6.37
N PHE A 250 -10.81 -4.80 -6.08
CA PHE A 250 -11.60 -5.26 -4.92
C PHE A 250 -13.03 -4.70 -4.94
N GLY A 251 -13.67 -4.76 -6.12
CA GLY A 251 -15.01 -4.21 -6.34
C GLY A 251 -16.17 -5.18 -6.11
N ASP A 252 -15.91 -6.45 -5.85
CA ASP A 252 -16.88 -7.49 -5.51
C ASP A 252 -16.68 -8.01 -4.08
N LEU A 253 -17.71 -8.70 -3.58
CA LEU A 253 -17.74 -9.18 -2.18
C LEU A 253 -16.62 -10.19 -1.88
N GLU A 254 -16.31 -11.07 -2.82
CA GLU A 254 -15.29 -12.12 -2.64
C GLU A 254 -13.90 -11.52 -2.53
N SER A 255 -13.52 -10.66 -3.49
CA SER A 255 -12.22 -9.99 -3.48
C SER A 255 -12.07 -9.04 -2.31
N MET A 256 -13.15 -8.41 -1.86
CA MET A 256 -13.14 -7.55 -0.67
C MET A 256 -12.92 -8.33 0.62
N ARG A 257 -13.62 -9.44 0.82
CA ARG A 257 -13.43 -10.30 1.99
C ARG A 257 -12.04 -10.91 2.03
N TRP A 258 -11.52 -11.30 0.89
CA TRP A 258 -10.15 -11.77 0.77
C TRP A 258 -9.14 -10.66 1.13
N ARG A 259 -9.35 -9.43 0.64
CA ARG A 259 -8.45 -8.29 0.91
C ARG A 259 -8.56 -7.77 2.34
N TYR A 260 -9.75 -7.77 2.90
CA TYR A 260 -10.08 -7.21 4.20
C TYR A 260 -10.75 -8.26 5.09
N PRO A 261 -10.02 -9.26 5.59
CA PRO A 261 -10.59 -10.30 6.46
C PRO A 261 -11.12 -9.70 7.77
N GLU A 262 -12.26 -10.22 8.24
CA GLU A 262 -13.03 -9.67 9.34
C GLU A 262 -12.30 -9.73 10.71
N ASP A 263 -11.31 -10.61 10.85
CA ASP A 263 -10.47 -10.70 12.06
C ASP A 263 -9.51 -9.50 12.20
N GLN A 264 -9.17 -8.83 11.11
CA GLN A 264 -8.23 -7.70 11.09
C GLN A 264 -8.89 -6.37 10.70
N TYR A 265 -10.04 -6.42 10.03
CA TYR A 265 -10.70 -5.24 9.49
C TYR A 265 -12.14 -5.16 9.94
N GLU A 266 -12.59 -3.95 10.17
CA GLU A 266 -13.98 -3.64 10.53
C GLU A 266 -14.58 -2.72 9.46
N SER A 267 -15.83 -3.01 9.10
CA SER A 267 -16.60 -2.21 8.17
C SER A 267 -17.60 -1.35 8.94
N LEU A 268 -17.63 -0.07 8.65
CA LEU A 268 -18.55 0.89 9.23
C LEU A 268 -19.48 1.47 8.17
N ILE A 269 -20.77 1.41 8.42
CA ILE A 269 -21.82 1.87 7.51
C ILE A 269 -22.68 2.94 8.18
N VAL A 270 -23.07 3.98 7.42
CA VAL A 270 -24.02 4.99 7.85
C VAL A 270 -25.19 5.02 6.89
N GLY A 271 -26.40 4.97 7.44
CA GLY A 271 -27.64 5.05 6.68
C GLY A 271 -27.90 3.85 5.80
N ASP A 272 -28.21 4.08 4.54
CA ASP A 272 -28.66 3.11 3.54
C ASP A 272 -27.52 2.41 2.77
N ASN A 273 -26.43 2.10 3.41
CA ASN A 273 -25.22 1.47 2.83
C ASN A 273 -24.45 2.35 1.82
N ARG A 274 -24.75 3.64 1.73
CA ARG A 274 -24.12 4.53 0.75
C ARG A 274 -22.84 5.19 1.27
N ASN A 275 -22.63 5.24 2.58
CA ASN A 275 -21.42 5.74 3.22
C ASN A 275 -20.75 4.61 3.96
N HIS A 276 -19.66 4.13 3.40
CA HIS A 276 -19.00 2.93 3.88
C HIS A 276 -17.51 3.16 4.01
N LEU A 277 -16.94 2.74 5.11
CA LEU A 277 -15.50 2.69 5.26
C LEU A 277 -15.01 1.40 5.91
N ILE A 278 -13.81 1.01 5.50
CA ILE A 278 -13.09 -0.12 6.05
C ILE A 278 -11.93 0.43 6.86
N ILE A 279 -11.85 -0.02 8.11
CA ILE A 279 -10.78 0.32 9.03
C ILE A 279 -9.95 -0.91 9.37
N LYS A 280 -8.65 -0.73 9.60
CA LYS A 280 -7.78 -1.77 10.08
C LYS A 280 -7.61 -1.66 11.59
N ASN A 281 -7.89 -2.76 12.28
CA ASN A 281 -7.64 -2.92 13.70
C ASN A 281 -6.17 -3.28 13.96
N GLY A 282 -5.58 -2.71 15.01
CA GLY A 282 -4.24 -3.12 15.45
C GLY A 282 -3.07 -2.77 14.52
N SER A 283 -3.13 -1.64 13.81
CA SER A 283 -2.04 -1.19 12.94
C SER A 283 -0.70 -1.09 13.68
N PRO A 284 0.43 -1.55 13.08
CA PRO A 284 1.77 -1.52 13.69
C PRO A 284 2.23 -0.12 14.11
N ASP A 285 1.80 0.91 13.38
CA ASP A 285 2.10 2.32 13.70
C ASP A 285 1.23 2.89 14.82
N ARG A 286 0.37 2.05 15.40
CA ARG A 286 -0.56 2.41 16.49
C ARG A 286 -1.59 3.47 16.13
N TYR A 287 -1.85 3.70 14.86
CA TYR A 287 -2.95 4.54 14.38
C TYR A 287 -4.10 3.68 13.87
N LEU A 288 -5.34 4.10 14.12
CA LEU A 288 -6.48 3.53 13.43
C LEU A 288 -6.39 3.94 11.95
N ARG A 289 -6.28 2.97 11.05
CA ARG A 289 -6.09 3.24 9.64
C ARG A 289 -7.40 3.07 8.88
N ILE A 290 -7.80 4.09 8.14
CA ILE A 290 -8.89 3.99 7.15
C ILE A 290 -8.26 3.45 5.87
N CYS A 291 -8.64 2.23 5.47
CA CYS A 291 -8.10 1.55 4.31
C CYS A 291 -8.87 1.86 3.04
N GLN A 292 -10.20 1.99 3.17
CA GLN A 292 -11.08 2.34 2.07
C GLN A 292 -12.19 3.23 2.59
N TRP A 293 -12.56 4.24 1.84
CA TRP A 293 -13.71 5.08 2.09
C TRP A 293 -14.48 5.27 0.79
N ARG A 294 -15.72 4.84 0.78
CA ARG A 294 -16.63 5.08 -0.31
C ARG A 294 -17.81 5.93 0.17
N LEU A 295 -18.02 7.00 -0.56
CA LEU A 295 -19.19 7.85 -0.43
C LEU A 295 -19.96 7.75 -1.74
N SER A 296 -21.20 7.40 -1.69
CA SER A 296 -22.13 7.79 -2.74
C SER A 296 -22.49 9.26 -2.57
N ALA A 297 -22.76 9.96 -3.66
CA ALA A 297 -23.04 11.38 -3.73
C ALA A 297 -23.68 11.93 -2.45
N GLY A 298 -22.92 12.72 -1.69
CA GLY A 298 -23.35 13.24 -0.41
C GLY A 298 -22.15 13.59 0.48
N GLN A 299 -22.40 14.33 1.54
CA GLN A 299 -21.33 14.75 2.45
C GLN A 299 -20.87 13.57 3.32
N PRO A 300 -19.55 13.47 3.61
CA PRO A 300 -19.06 12.56 4.63
C PRO A 300 -19.78 12.86 5.93
N SER A 301 -20.43 11.85 6.46
CA SER A 301 -21.17 12.02 7.70
C SER A 301 -20.19 12.31 8.82
N PHE A 302 -20.36 13.47 9.47
CA PHE A 302 -19.66 13.82 10.71
C PHE A 302 -19.76 12.69 11.75
N GLN A 303 -20.81 11.92 11.69
CA GLN A 303 -21.10 10.77 12.55
C GLN A 303 -20.12 9.61 12.33
N LEU A 304 -19.72 9.31 11.08
CA LEU A 304 -18.66 8.33 10.79
C LEU A 304 -17.35 8.75 11.43
N LEU A 305 -16.98 10.03 11.27
CA LEU A 305 -15.76 10.57 11.89
C LEU A 305 -15.84 10.53 13.42
N ALA A 306 -17.02 10.81 13.99
CA ALA A 306 -17.24 10.70 15.43
C ALA A 306 -17.07 9.25 15.91
N LYS A 307 -17.63 8.28 15.20
CA LYS A 307 -17.50 6.86 15.51
C LYS A 307 -16.06 6.39 15.38
N LEU A 308 -15.33 6.80 14.34
CA LEU A 308 -13.92 6.51 14.20
C LEU A 308 -13.08 6.99 15.39
N VAL A 309 -13.36 8.20 15.88
CA VAL A 309 -12.66 8.73 17.07
C VAL A 309 -13.03 7.96 18.32
N GLU A 310 -14.27 7.51 18.46
CA GLU A 310 -14.72 6.63 19.56
C GLU A 310 -13.96 5.31 19.53
N ILE A 311 -13.91 4.62 18.37
CA ILE A 311 -13.16 3.37 18.17
C ILE A 311 -11.67 3.57 18.47
N ALA A 312 -11.06 4.62 17.90
CA ALA A 312 -9.66 4.93 18.14
C ALA A 312 -9.34 5.17 19.63
N ARG A 313 -10.29 5.74 20.39
CA ARG A 313 -10.15 5.91 21.84
C ARG A 313 -10.27 4.59 22.59
N SER A 314 -11.27 3.78 22.28
CA SER A 314 -11.48 2.46 22.92
C SER A 314 -10.31 1.52 22.70
N GLN A 315 -9.74 1.51 21.51
CA GLN A 315 -8.54 0.72 21.16
C GLN A 315 -7.23 1.33 21.68
N GLY A 316 -7.27 2.52 22.26
CA GLY A 316 -6.08 3.16 22.81
C GLY A 316 -5.07 3.63 21.76
N THR A 317 -5.50 3.82 20.52
CA THR A 317 -4.61 4.24 19.41
C THR A 317 -4.10 5.67 19.58
N LEU A 318 -3.03 6.03 18.85
CA LEU A 318 -2.45 7.37 18.86
C LEU A 318 -3.31 8.39 18.12
N GLY A 319 -4.15 7.92 17.21
CA GLY A 319 -5.03 8.74 16.38
C GLY A 319 -5.61 7.97 15.21
N VAL A 320 -6.12 8.70 14.21
CA VAL A 320 -6.69 8.15 12.97
C VAL A 320 -5.88 8.61 11.78
N ARG A 321 -5.57 7.71 10.86
CA ARG A 321 -4.83 7.98 9.63
C ARG A 321 -5.64 7.56 8.41
N TRP A 322 -5.63 8.39 7.37
CA TRP A 322 -6.26 8.13 6.10
C TRP A 322 -5.46 8.69 4.93
N ALA A 323 -5.49 8.00 3.81
CA ALA A 323 -4.94 8.47 2.54
C ALA A 323 -6.05 8.53 1.49
N ALA A 324 -6.37 9.74 1.01
CA ALA A 324 -7.28 9.96 -0.12
C ALA A 324 -6.46 10.01 -1.41
N TYR A 325 -6.83 9.18 -2.36
CA TYR A 325 -6.19 9.11 -3.67
C TYR A 325 -7.04 9.82 -4.71
N GLY A 326 -6.37 10.52 -5.62
CA GLY A 326 -7.01 11.31 -6.67
C GLY A 326 -7.14 12.79 -6.33
N ASP A 327 -7.53 13.55 -7.35
CA ASP A 327 -7.74 15.00 -7.28
C ASP A 327 -9.11 15.39 -7.84
N ASP A 328 -10.05 14.44 -7.87
CA ASP A 328 -11.43 14.68 -8.23
C ASP A 328 -12.17 15.53 -7.16
N GLU A 329 -13.33 16.02 -7.51
CA GLU A 329 -14.09 16.91 -6.63
C GLU A 329 -14.50 16.23 -5.33
N LEU A 330 -14.85 14.94 -5.38
CA LEU A 330 -15.24 14.16 -4.21
C LEU A 330 -14.08 14.01 -3.23
N SER A 331 -12.90 13.63 -3.73
CA SER A 331 -11.68 13.50 -2.93
C SER A 331 -11.29 14.84 -2.29
N ARG A 332 -11.39 15.94 -3.04
CA ARG A 332 -11.12 17.29 -2.52
C ARG A 332 -12.12 17.71 -1.44
N GLU A 333 -13.39 17.41 -1.62
CA GLU A 333 -14.43 17.72 -0.62
C GLU A 333 -14.21 16.90 0.66
N LEU A 334 -13.92 15.59 0.54
CA LEU A 334 -13.57 14.74 1.67
C LEU A 334 -12.40 15.32 2.48
N VAL A 335 -11.33 15.70 1.81
CA VAL A 335 -10.15 16.31 2.46
C VAL A 335 -10.52 17.63 3.14
N ARG A 336 -11.41 18.43 2.53
CA ARG A 336 -11.92 19.67 3.13
C ARG A 336 -12.71 19.40 4.41
N GLN A 337 -13.58 18.38 4.40
CA GLN A 337 -14.34 17.97 5.59
C GLN A 337 -13.42 17.43 6.69
N MET A 338 -12.42 16.61 6.34
CA MET A 338 -11.43 16.12 7.28
C MET A 338 -10.67 17.27 7.95
N LYS A 339 -10.28 18.30 7.19
CA LYS A 339 -9.65 19.51 7.76
C LYS A 339 -10.56 20.26 8.71
N LYS A 340 -11.85 20.43 8.37
CA LYS A 340 -12.85 21.04 9.27
C LYS A 340 -13.00 20.23 10.56
N PHE A 341 -12.85 18.92 10.48
CA PHE A 341 -12.89 18.02 11.63
C PHE A 341 -11.59 18.00 12.45
N GLY A 342 -10.59 18.77 12.05
CA GLY A 342 -9.33 18.89 12.75
C GLY A 342 -8.22 17.94 12.30
N PHE A 343 -8.37 17.26 11.18
CA PHE A 343 -7.28 16.48 10.60
C PHE A 343 -6.23 17.39 9.98
N LEU A 344 -4.97 17.05 10.19
CA LEU A 344 -3.84 17.60 9.42
C LEU A 344 -3.78 16.84 8.10
N CYS A 345 -3.90 17.55 6.99
CA CYS A 345 -3.85 16.92 5.67
C CYS A 345 -2.71 17.51 4.86
N ALA A 346 -1.80 16.66 4.41
CA ALA A 346 -0.69 17.00 3.54
C ALA A 346 -0.91 16.38 2.15
N ARG A 347 -0.69 17.18 1.11
CA ARG A 347 -0.74 16.71 -0.28
C ARG A 347 0.63 16.15 -0.67
N ARG A 348 0.62 14.96 -1.27
CA ARG A 348 1.81 14.26 -1.76
C ARG A 348 1.55 13.65 -3.12
N THR A 349 2.59 13.11 -3.70
CA THR A 349 2.49 12.28 -4.90
C THR A 349 2.97 10.88 -4.60
N ARG A 350 2.29 9.88 -5.14
CA ARG A 350 2.73 8.49 -5.19
C ARG A 350 2.71 8.01 -6.63
N SER A 351 3.61 7.12 -6.97
CA SER A 351 3.70 6.62 -8.34
C SER A 351 3.62 5.10 -8.36
N LEU A 352 2.93 4.61 -9.38
CA LEU A 352 2.94 3.21 -9.78
C LEU A 352 3.60 3.09 -11.15
N LEU A 353 4.40 2.07 -11.33
CA LEU A 353 4.74 1.60 -12.67
C LEU A 353 3.60 0.69 -13.14
N ILE A 354 3.05 1.00 -14.28
CA ILE A 354 1.90 0.31 -14.87
C ILE A 354 2.29 -0.22 -16.23
N CYS A 355 2.11 -1.50 -16.46
CA CYS A 355 2.17 -2.13 -17.77
C CYS A 355 0.77 -2.55 -18.16
N SER A 356 0.17 -1.93 -19.16
CA SER A 356 -1.17 -2.24 -19.66
C SER A 356 -1.23 -2.09 -21.17
N ARG A 357 -2.10 -2.89 -21.78
CA ARG A 357 -2.48 -2.75 -23.19
C ARG A 357 -3.50 -1.64 -23.39
N GLU A 358 -4.20 -1.25 -22.36
CA GLU A 358 -5.19 -0.18 -22.39
C GLU A 358 -4.52 1.17 -22.12
N GLN A 359 -4.48 2.05 -23.12
CA GLN A 359 -3.84 3.36 -23.04
C GLN A 359 -4.43 4.25 -21.94
N GLU A 360 -5.73 4.14 -21.67
CA GLU A 360 -6.41 4.92 -20.64
C GLU A 360 -5.91 4.60 -19.23
N LEU A 361 -5.45 3.36 -18.98
CA LEU A 361 -4.88 2.97 -17.70
C LEU A 361 -3.45 3.49 -17.51
N LEU A 362 -2.86 4.09 -18.51
CA LEU A 362 -1.56 4.77 -18.40
C LEU A 362 -1.69 6.24 -17.97
N SER A 363 -2.90 6.68 -17.60
CA SER A 363 -3.17 7.97 -16.96
C SER A 363 -3.79 7.82 -15.58
N SER A 364 -3.67 8.85 -14.74
CA SER A 364 -4.26 8.84 -13.39
C SER A 364 -5.79 8.78 -13.37
N ASP A 365 -6.43 9.24 -14.45
CA ASP A 365 -7.89 9.40 -14.52
C ASP A 365 -8.63 8.07 -14.73
N GLY A 366 -7.92 7.05 -15.24
CA GLY A 366 -8.45 5.71 -15.44
C GLY A 366 -8.68 4.89 -14.16
N TRP A 367 -8.36 5.43 -12.97
CA TRP A 367 -8.26 4.67 -11.73
C TRP A 367 -9.15 5.18 -10.61
N ASP A 368 -9.83 4.26 -9.93
CA ASP A 368 -10.43 4.46 -8.60
C ASP A 368 -9.52 3.79 -7.57
N LEU A 369 -8.62 4.57 -6.97
CA LEU A 369 -7.53 4.08 -6.16
C LEU A 369 -7.92 3.90 -4.70
N THR A 370 -7.43 2.83 -4.12
CA THR A 370 -7.45 2.60 -2.67
C THR A 370 -6.04 2.41 -2.12
N ASP A 371 -5.88 2.48 -0.81
CA ASP A 371 -4.59 2.24 -0.15
C ASP A 371 -4.02 0.85 -0.44
N ALA A 372 -4.89 -0.13 -0.67
CA ALA A 372 -4.53 -1.49 -1.05
C ALA A 372 -3.69 -1.59 -2.34
N MET A 373 -3.82 -0.64 -3.26
CA MET A 373 -3.06 -0.65 -4.52
C MET A 373 -1.60 -0.23 -4.34
N PHE A 374 -1.29 0.51 -3.28
CA PHE A 374 0.07 0.98 -3.02
C PHE A 374 0.84 0.08 -2.06
N SER A 375 0.15 -0.66 -1.21
CA SER A 375 0.77 -1.58 -0.27
C SER A 375 -0.20 -2.68 0.10
N PHE A 376 0.26 -3.93 0.08
CA PHE A 376 -0.38 -5.02 0.81
C PHE A 376 0.06 -5.05 2.27
N ASP A 377 1.00 -4.17 2.64
CA ASP A 377 1.45 -4.07 4.01
C ASP A 377 0.32 -3.81 4.98
N PRO A 378 0.34 -4.54 6.06
CA PRO A 378 -0.61 -4.42 7.15
C PRO A 378 -0.54 -3.06 7.84
#